data_44681dec05cd3f377ed30e7e69a89b80
#
_entry.id   44681dec05cd3f377ed30e7e69a89b80
#
_cell.length_a   1.000
_cell.length_b   1.000
_cell.length_c   1.000
_cell.angle_alpha   90.00
_cell.angle_beta   90.00
_cell.angle_gamma   90.00
#
_symmetry.space_group_name_H-M   'P 1'
#
loop_
_entity.id
_entity.type
_entity.pdbx_description
1 polymer ?
#
loop_
_entity_poly.entity_id
_entity_poly.type
_entity_poly.pdbx_seq_one_letter_code
_entity_poly.pdbx_strand_id
1 'polypeptide(L)'
;DAEKPIIALLAGSRKQEIKDNLPAMMKAVKEFPDYQPVLACAPGIDDSYYEAFISGESIKTTRNDTYALLSHSTAALVTSGTATLETAIFDVPQVVCYKTPVPHLTRWAFNHIIKCRFISLVNLIADKEVVQELMAERFSIRNIVDELRNILPGSPKREEMLRNYDEI
;
A
#
# COMPACT_ATOMS: atom_id res chain seq x y z
N ASP A 1 2.04 24.73 13.94
CA ASP A 1 1.42 24.11 12.75
C ASP A 1 0.93 22.74 13.16
N ALA A 2 -0.37 22.47 12.94
CA ALA A 2 -0.90 21.14 13.15
C ALA A 2 -0.19 20.17 12.21
N GLU A 3 0.32 19.06 12.73
CA GLU A 3 0.94 18.03 11.89
C GLU A 3 -0.09 17.49 10.91
N LYS A 4 0.30 17.33 9.64
CA LYS A 4 -0.58 16.77 8.63
C LYS A 4 -0.88 15.31 8.94
N PRO A 5 -2.12 14.82 8.68
CA PRO A 5 -2.41 13.40 8.80
C PRO A 5 -1.50 12.57 7.87
N ILE A 6 -1.17 11.37 8.30
CA ILE A 6 -0.16 10.54 7.64
C ILE A 6 -0.81 9.57 6.64
N ILE A 7 -0.20 9.47 5.45
CA ILE A 7 -0.37 8.32 4.55
C ILE A 7 0.90 7.49 4.60
N ALA A 8 0.80 6.26 5.12
CA ALA A 8 1.92 5.32 5.15
C ALA A 8 2.18 4.69 3.78
N LEU A 9 3.45 4.58 3.41
CA LEU A 9 3.89 3.88 2.21
C LEU A 9 4.71 2.65 2.62
N LEU A 10 4.18 1.45 2.35
CA LEU A 10 4.83 0.16 2.59
C LEU A 10 5.13 -0.49 1.24
N ALA A 11 6.24 -0.09 0.63
CA ALA A 11 6.56 -0.41 -0.77
C ALA A 11 7.17 -1.81 -0.98
N GLY A 12 7.22 -2.63 0.07
CA GLY A 12 7.78 -3.98 0.03
C GLY A 12 9.10 -4.13 0.77
N SER A 13 9.56 -5.36 0.89
CA SER A 13 10.78 -5.73 1.62
C SER A 13 11.96 -6.10 0.70
N ARG A 14 11.75 -6.12 -0.61
CA ARG A 14 12.76 -6.49 -1.62
C ARG A 14 13.01 -5.32 -2.56
N LYS A 15 14.27 -5.17 -3.01
CA LYS A 15 14.67 -4.11 -3.96
C LYS A 15 13.78 -4.04 -5.20
N GLN A 16 13.41 -5.20 -5.76
CA GLN A 16 12.55 -5.24 -6.94
C GLN A 16 11.13 -4.72 -6.64
N GLU A 17 10.54 -5.13 -5.51
CA GLU A 17 9.22 -4.65 -5.09
C GLU A 17 9.21 -3.13 -4.91
N ILE A 18 10.23 -2.60 -4.23
CA ILE A 18 10.39 -1.16 -4.02
C ILE A 18 10.51 -0.42 -5.37
N LYS A 19 11.38 -0.91 -6.24
CA LYS A 19 11.58 -0.34 -7.59
C LYS A 19 10.29 -0.32 -8.41
N ASP A 20 9.50 -1.37 -8.31
CA ASP A 20 8.28 -1.53 -9.12
C ASP A 20 7.11 -0.72 -8.55
N ASN A 21 6.99 -0.59 -7.23
CA ASN A 21 5.80 -0.03 -6.59
C ASN A 21 5.98 1.40 -6.07
N LEU A 22 7.12 1.72 -5.46
CA LEU A 22 7.35 3.02 -4.82
C LEU A 22 7.17 4.21 -5.75
N PRO A 23 7.67 4.23 -7.01
CA PRO A 23 7.51 5.38 -7.88
C PRO A 23 6.05 5.76 -8.14
N ALA A 24 5.17 4.78 -8.31
CA ALA A 24 3.75 5.03 -8.54
C ALA A 24 3.04 5.50 -7.25
N MET A 25 3.38 4.91 -6.10
CA MET A 25 2.88 5.34 -4.79
C MET A 25 3.25 6.82 -4.52
N MET A 26 4.50 7.18 -4.77
CA MET A 26 5.00 8.56 -4.58
C MET A 26 4.27 9.57 -5.47
N LYS A 27 4.04 9.20 -6.73
CA LYS A 27 3.27 10.06 -7.66
C LYS A 27 1.82 10.21 -7.23
N ALA A 28 1.20 9.13 -6.75
CA ALA A 28 -0.18 9.17 -6.30
C ALA A 28 -0.39 10.06 -5.06
N VAL A 29 0.51 9.99 -4.06
CA VAL A 29 0.35 10.80 -2.84
C VAL A 29 0.56 12.29 -3.06
N LYS A 30 1.18 12.71 -4.15
CA LYS A 30 1.28 14.14 -4.54
C LYS A 30 -0.08 14.80 -4.79
N GLU A 31 -1.09 14.01 -5.15
CA GLU A 31 -2.48 14.49 -5.33
C GLU A 31 -3.18 14.80 -3.99
N PHE A 32 -2.52 14.53 -2.86
CA PHE A 32 -3.05 14.72 -1.51
C PHE A 32 -2.15 15.65 -0.67
N PRO A 33 -2.02 16.93 -1.03
CA PRO A 33 -1.06 17.86 -0.40
C PRO A 33 -1.38 18.15 1.08
N ASP A 34 -2.59 17.84 1.54
CA ASP A 34 -3.01 18.00 2.94
C ASP A 34 -2.54 16.84 3.83
N TYR A 35 -1.92 15.82 3.24
CA TYR A 35 -1.39 14.65 3.94
C TYR A 35 0.13 14.62 3.90
N GLN A 36 0.74 14.01 4.91
CA GLN A 36 2.19 13.75 4.96
C GLN A 36 2.44 12.30 4.56
N PRO A 37 3.06 12.04 3.39
CA PRO A 37 3.52 10.69 3.09
C PRO A 37 4.73 10.34 3.94
N VAL A 38 4.72 9.13 4.52
CA VAL A 38 5.82 8.57 5.30
C VAL A 38 6.14 7.16 4.79
N LEU A 39 7.37 6.96 4.33
CA LEU A 39 7.85 5.68 3.81
C LEU A 39 8.45 4.83 4.93
N ALA A 40 7.94 3.62 5.10
CA ALA A 40 8.56 2.60 5.93
C ALA A 40 9.71 1.94 5.16
N CYS A 41 10.94 2.18 5.59
CA CYS A 41 12.13 1.56 5.01
C CYS A 41 12.32 0.15 5.56
N ALA A 42 12.45 -0.84 4.68
CA ALA A 42 12.67 -2.23 5.06
C ALA A 42 14.05 -2.41 5.74
N PRO A 43 14.15 -3.23 6.81
CA PRO A 43 15.38 -3.39 7.58
C PRO A 43 16.60 -3.86 6.75
N GLY A 44 16.37 -4.69 5.74
CA GLY A 44 17.42 -5.26 4.89
C GLY A 44 17.82 -4.41 3.66
N ILE A 45 17.30 -3.18 3.55
CA ILE A 45 17.58 -2.30 2.41
C ILE A 45 18.26 -1.02 2.89
N ASP A 46 19.40 -0.67 2.29
CA ASP A 46 20.18 0.51 2.66
C ASP A 46 19.43 1.81 2.34
N ASP A 47 19.67 2.83 3.13
CA ASP A 47 19.07 4.16 2.94
C ASP A 47 19.45 4.76 1.57
N SER A 48 20.68 4.55 1.11
CA SER A 48 21.13 4.97 -0.22
C SER A 48 20.30 4.43 -1.37
N TYR A 49 19.71 3.25 -1.20
CA TYR A 49 18.80 2.70 -2.20
C TYR A 49 17.48 3.49 -2.29
N TYR A 50 16.96 3.91 -1.14
CA TYR A 50 15.75 4.74 -1.09
C TYR A 50 16.00 6.16 -1.58
N GLU A 51 17.16 6.74 -1.29
CA GLU A 51 17.54 8.09 -1.73
C GLU A 51 17.42 8.28 -3.24
N ALA A 52 17.70 7.23 -4.02
CA ALA A 52 17.52 7.26 -5.48
C ALA A 52 16.07 7.53 -5.92
N PHE A 53 15.07 7.26 -5.06
CA PHE A 53 13.65 7.48 -5.34
C PHE A 53 13.11 8.76 -4.70
N ILE A 54 13.57 9.08 -3.48
CA ILE A 54 12.97 10.13 -2.63
C ILE A 54 13.76 11.44 -2.62
N SER A 55 14.94 11.48 -3.22
CA SER A 55 15.77 12.71 -3.26
C SER A 55 14.99 13.85 -3.92
N GLY A 56 14.86 14.98 -3.22
CA GLY A 56 14.10 16.14 -3.67
C GLY A 56 12.58 16.05 -3.51
N GLU A 57 12.08 14.95 -2.93
CA GLU A 57 10.65 14.75 -2.68
C GLU A 57 10.27 15.11 -1.23
N SER A 58 9.03 15.58 -1.04
CA SER A 58 8.48 15.91 0.29
C SER A 58 7.94 14.66 1.01
N ILE A 59 8.81 13.64 1.18
CA ILE A 59 8.49 12.37 1.82
C ILE A 59 9.39 12.20 3.05
N LYS A 60 8.76 11.89 4.19
CA LYS A 60 9.48 11.45 5.39
C LYS A 60 9.73 9.96 5.34
N THR A 61 10.75 9.49 6.04
CA THR A 61 11.07 8.07 6.16
C THR A 61 11.10 7.63 7.62
N THR A 62 10.79 6.37 7.86
CA THR A 62 11.00 5.71 9.15
C THR A 62 11.64 4.34 8.96
N ARG A 63 12.37 3.86 9.96
CA ARG A 63 13.03 2.56 9.92
C ARG A 63 12.85 1.84 11.25
N ASN A 64 12.57 0.54 11.18
CA ASN A 64 12.33 -0.31 12.35
C ASN A 64 11.19 0.17 13.27
N ASP A 65 10.27 0.96 12.75
CA ASP A 65 9.19 1.58 13.51
C ASP A 65 7.86 1.57 12.74
N THR A 66 7.62 0.50 11.97
CA THR A 66 6.44 0.35 11.13
C THR A 66 5.15 0.35 11.97
N TYR A 67 5.17 -0.23 13.16
CA TYR A 67 4.00 -0.28 14.03
C TYR A 67 3.63 1.10 14.58
N ALA A 68 4.62 1.90 14.99
CA ALA A 68 4.36 3.27 15.38
C ALA A 68 3.87 4.11 14.18
N LEU A 69 4.43 3.90 12.98
CA LEU A 69 3.93 4.53 11.76
C LEU A 69 2.45 4.18 11.54
N LEU A 70 2.10 2.90 11.55
CA LEU A 70 0.71 2.46 11.32
C LEU A 70 -0.25 2.99 12.38
N SER A 71 0.13 2.98 13.66
CA SER A 71 -0.72 3.49 14.75
C SER A 71 -1.07 4.99 14.64
N HIS A 72 -0.30 5.75 13.84
CA HIS A 72 -0.53 7.18 13.61
C HIS A 72 -1.00 7.48 12.17
N SER A 73 -1.22 6.45 11.35
CA SER A 73 -1.57 6.64 9.94
C SER A 73 -3.08 6.72 9.73
N THR A 74 -3.49 7.61 8.84
CA THR A 74 -4.88 7.79 8.42
C THR A 74 -5.26 6.81 7.32
N ALA A 75 -4.32 6.50 6.44
CA ALA A 75 -4.46 5.54 5.34
C ALA A 75 -3.08 4.99 4.95
N ALA A 76 -3.05 3.91 4.17
CA ALA A 76 -1.83 3.31 3.70
C ALA A 76 -1.90 2.85 2.24
N LEU A 77 -0.77 2.95 1.54
CA LEU A 77 -0.50 2.24 0.30
C LEU A 77 0.46 1.10 0.62
N VAL A 78 0.04 -0.13 0.36
CA VAL A 78 0.74 -1.34 0.83
C VAL A 78 1.02 -2.27 -0.33
N THR A 79 2.27 -2.71 -0.46
CA THR A 79 2.60 -3.82 -1.35
C THR A 79 2.15 -5.14 -0.70
N SER A 80 1.70 -6.09 -1.50
CA SER A 80 1.21 -7.39 -1.04
C SER A 80 2.19 -8.11 -0.10
N GLY A 81 1.65 -8.88 0.84
CA GLY A 81 2.40 -9.66 1.82
C GLY A 81 1.79 -9.53 3.23
N THR A 82 2.58 -9.88 4.25
CA THR A 82 2.16 -9.79 5.68
C THR A 82 1.83 -8.36 6.10
N ALA A 83 2.43 -7.36 5.46
CA ALA A 83 2.17 -5.95 5.73
C ALA A 83 0.69 -5.56 5.55
N THR A 84 -0.07 -6.25 4.70
CA THR A 84 -1.51 -6.01 4.53
C THR A 84 -2.29 -6.38 5.79
N LEU A 85 -1.96 -7.50 6.42
CA LEU A 85 -2.58 -7.93 7.66
C LEU A 85 -2.17 -7.04 8.83
N GLU A 86 -0.89 -6.71 8.95
CA GLU A 86 -0.39 -5.78 9.97
C GLU A 86 -1.11 -4.43 9.89
N THR A 87 -1.30 -3.90 8.68
CA THR A 87 -2.01 -2.64 8.45
C THR A 87 -3.48 -2.72 8.89
N ALA A 88 -4.15 -3.85 8.65
CA ALA A 88 -5.53 -4.08 9.10
C ALA A 88 -5.63 -4.20 10.63
N ILE A 89 -4.68 -4.88 11.28
CA ILE A 89 -4.64 -5.01 12.76
C ILE A 89 -4.52 -3.63 13.46
N PHE A 90 -3.91 -2.65 12.79
CA PHE A 90 -3.83 -1.27 13.29
C PHE A 90 -5.03 -0.39 12.85
N ASP A 91 -6.09 -0.99 12.31
CA ASP A 91 -7.28 -0.28 11.81
C ASP A 91 -6.97 0.82 10.78
N VAL A 92 -5.93 0.59 9.96
CA VAL A 92 -5.55 1.54 8.92
C VAL A 92 -6.14 1.14 7.58
N PRO A 93 -7.06 1.93 7.02
CA PRO A 93 -7.57 1.69 5.66
C PRO A 93 -6.43 1.70 4.64
N GLN A 94 -6.47 0.75 3.70
CA GLN A 94 -5.35 0.53 2.79
C GLN A 94 -5.80 0.26 1.36
N VAL A 95 -4.94 0.61 0.41
CA VAL A 95 -4.98 0.15 -0.99
C VAL A 95 -3.76 -0.73 -1.22
N VAL A 96 -3.99 -1.94 -1.71
CA VAL A 96 -2.91 -2.87 -2.05
C VAL A 96 -2.44 -2.58 -3.47
N CYS A 97 -1.17 -2.25 -3.60
CA CYS A 97 -0.51 -1.88 -4.86
C CYS A 97 0.58 -2.89 -5.18
N TYR A 98 0.41 -3.64 -6.24
CA TYR A 98 1.41 -4.64 -6.65
C TYR A 98 1.58 -4.64 -8.17
N LYS A 99 2.67 -4.03 -8.63
CA LYS A 99 3.08 -4.14 -10.01
C LYS A 99 3.69 -5.51 -10.23
N THR A 100 2.96 -6.38 -10.90
CA THR A 100 3.51 -7.69 -11.31
C THR A 100 4.49 -7.49 -12.47
N PRO A 101 5.74 -7.92 -12.34
CA PRO A 101 6.70 -7.88 -13.45
C PRO A 101 6.45 -9.00 -14.49
N VAL A 102 5.19 -9.43 -14.64
CA VAL A 102 4.86 -10.66 -15.34
C VAL A 102 4.52 -10.39 -16.80
N PRO A 103 5.34 -10.88 -17.77
CA PRO A 103 4.97 -10.96 -19.19
C PRO A 103 3.66 -11.74 -19.36
N HIS A 104 2.90 -11.42 -20.40
CA HIS A 104 1.58 -12.02 -20.72
C HIS A 104 1.53 -13.56 -20.60
N LEU A 105 2.64 -14.26 -20.81
CA LEU A 105 2.74 -15.74 -20.77
C LEU A 105 2.63 -16.30 -19.35
N THR A 106 3.24 -15.65 -18.36
CA THR A 106 3.15 -16.04 -16.94
C THR A 106 1.80 -15.68 -16.33
N ARG A 107 1.10 -14.68 -16.85
CA ARG A 107 -0.28 -14.37 -16.48
C ARG A 107 -1.22 -15.52 -16.80
N TRP A 108 -1.05 -16.18 -17.98
CA TRP A 108 -1.80 -17.38 -18.33
C TRP A 108 -1.52 -18.53 -17.36
N ALA A 109 -0.26 -18.76 -17.02
CA ALA A 109 0.16 -19.77 -16.06
C ALA A 109 -0.34 -19.46 -14.63
N PHE A 110 -0.28 -18.18 -14.21
CA PHE A 110 -0.78 -17.72 -12.90
C PHE A 110 -2.30 -17.93 -12.78
N ASN A 111 -3.06 -17.59 -13.81
CA ASN A 111 -4.52 -17.76 -13.82
C ASN A 111 -4.97 -19.21 -13.88
N HIS A 112 -4.12 -20.14 -14.35
CA HIS A 112 -4.45 -21.56 -14.47
C HIS A 112 -3.89 -22.44 -13.34
N ILE A 113 -2.79 -22.03 -12.71
CA ILE A 113 -2.11 -22.82 -11.68
C ILE A 113 -2.47 -22.32 -10.27
N ILE A 114 -2.63 -21.02 -10.08
CA ILE A 114 -3.01 -20.43 -8.79
C ILE A 114 -4.45 -19.94 -8.89
N LYS A 115 -5.39 -20.75 -8.45
CA LYS A 115 -6.80 -20.37 -8.23
C LYS A 115 -6.96 -19.41 -7.04
N CYS A 116 -5.97 -18.59 -6.72
CA CYS A 116 -6.09 -17.60 -5.66
C CYS A 116 -6.87 -16.42 -6.18
N ARG A 117 -8.06 -16.21 -5.63
CA ARG A 117 -8.95 -15.09 -5.93
C ARG A 117 -8.34 -13.76 -5.49
N PHE A 118 -7.51 -13.78 -4.44
CA PHE A 118 -6.89 -12.61 -3.80
C PHE A 118 -5.39 -12.83 -3.59
N ILE A 119 -4.65 -11.72 -3.42
CA ILE A 119 -3.20 -11.73 -3.12
C ILE A 119 -2.87 -11.21 -1.73
N SER A 120 -3.70 -10.32 -1.17
CA SER A 120 -3.52 -9.80 0.19
C SER A 120 -4.00 -10.82 1.22
N LEU A 121 -3.30 -10.93 2.34
CA LEU A 121 -3.72 -11.80 3.43
C LEU A 121 -5.06 -11.38 4.02
N VAL A 122 -5.36 -10.08 4.03
CA VAL A 122 -6.66 -9.56 4.49
C VAL A 122 -7.81 -10.15 3.69
N ASN A 123 -7.77 -10.05 2.36
CA ASN A 123 -8.83 -10.60 1.51
C ASN A 123 -8.88 -12.13 1.53
N LEU A 124 -7.71 -12.79 1.63
CA LEU A 124 -7.63 -14.26 1.73
C LEU A 124 -8.26 -14.80 3.02
N ILE A 125 -8.00 -14.15 4.16
CA ILE A 125 -8.56 -14.55 5.45
C ILE A 125 -10.05 -14.26 5.50
N ALA A 126 -10.48 -13.11 5.01
CA ALA A 126 -11.88 -12.71 4.96
C ALA A 126 -12.71 -13.50 3.92
N ASP A 127 -12.06 -14.19 2.98
CA ASP A 127 -12.67 -14.81 1.78
C ASP A 127 -13.58 -13.85 0.98
N LYS A 128 -13.32 -12.56 1.08
CA LYS A 128 -14.03 -11.48 0.38
C LYS A 128 -13.08 -10.31 0.09
N GLU A 129 -13.48 -9.43 -0.83
CA GLU A 129 -12.72 -8.20 -1.13
C GLU A 129 -12.99 -7.14 -0.05
N VAL A 130 -12.14 -7.11 0.97
CA VAL A 130 -12.14 -6.09 2.05
C VAL A 130 -11.33 -4.88 1.62
N VAL A 131 -10.19 -5.12 0.98
CA VAL A 131 -9.27 -4.08 0.48
C VAL A 131 -9.12 -4.19 -1.03
N GLN A 132 -9.00 -3.05 -1.72
CA GLN A 132 -8.77 -3.04 -3.17
C GLN A 132 -7.36 -3.51 -3.50
N GLU A 133 -7.26 -4.44 -4.45
CA GLU A 133 -6.00 -4.96 -4.95
C GLU A 133 -5.75 -4.46 -6.38
N LEU A 134 -4.82 -3.53 -6.51
CA LEU A 134 -4.43 -2.95 -7.79
C LEU A 134 -3.23 -3.70 -8.36
N MET A 135 -3.49 -4.61 -9.30
CA MET A 135 -2.49 -5.47 -9.93
C MET A 135 -2.54 -5.36 -11.46
N ALA A 136 -1.44 -5.68 -12.10
CA ALA A 136 -1.33 -5.75 -13.57
C ALA A 136 -1.89 -4.50 -14.25
N GLU A 137 -2.89 -4.62 -15.11
CA GLU A 137 -3.53 -3.49 -15.79
C GLU A 137 -4.32 -2.55 -14.86
N ARG A 138 -4.68 -2.99 -13.67
CA ARG A 138 -5.32 -2.14 -12.63
C ARG A 138 -4.29 -1.30 -11.88
N PHE A 139 -3.00 -1.67 -11.93
CA PHE A 139 -1.93 -0.91 -11.32
C PHE A 139 -1.62 0.33 -12.19
N SER A 140 -2.15 1.46 -11.78
CA SER A 140 -1.88 2.77 -12.39
C SER A 140 -1.94 3.87 -11.35
N ILE A 141 -1.23 4.97 -11.59
CA ILE A 141 -1.26 6.13 -10.68
C ILE A 141 -2.69 6.62 -10.49
N ARG A 142 -3.48 6.70 -11.56
CA ARG A 142 -4.88 7.12 -11.51
C ARG A 142 -5.70 6.22 -10.59
N ASN A 143 -5.61 4.91 -10.76
CA ASN A 143 -6.37 3.97 -9.93
C ASN A 143 -5.93 4.04 -8.47
N ILE A 144 -4.62 4.20 -8.19
CA ILE A 144 -4.12 4.40 -6.82
C ILE A 144 -4.73 5.67 -6.20
N VAL A 145 -4.74 6.78 -6.94
CA VAL A 145 -5.33 8.05 -6.48
C VAL A 145 -6.82 7.88 -6.21
N ASP A 146 -7.57 7.27 -7.13
CA ASP A 146 -9.01 7.10 -7.00
C ASP A 146 -9.37 6.20 -5.79
N GLU A 147 -8.67 5.08 -5.61
CA GLU A 147 -8.91 4.19 -4.47
C GLU A 147 -8.40 4.78 -3.16
N LEU A 148 -7.29 5.50 -3.15
CA LEU A 148 -6.83 6.21 -1.95
C LEU A 148 -7.86 7.26 -1.50
N ARG A 149 -8.43 8.01 -2.44
CA ARG A 149 -9.50 8.98 -2.13
C ARG A 149 -10.71 8.32 -1.48
N ASN A 150 -11.05 7.11 -1.92
CA ASN A 150 -12.18 6.34 -1.41
C ASN A 150 -11.99 5.82 0.03
N ILE A 151 -10.78 5.81 0.56
CA ILE A 151 -10.48 5.33 1.92
C ILE A 151 -10.05 6.43 2.89
N LEU A 152 -10.06 7.69 2.46
CA LEU A 152 -9.81 8.84 3.33
C LEU A 152 -11.03 9.16 4.20
N PRO A 153 -10.86 9.93 5.31
CA PRO A 153 -11.94 10.28 6.20
C PRO A 153 -13.16 10.90 5.48
N GLY A 154 -14.35 10.47 5.88
CA GLY A 154 -15.61 10.92 5.28
C GLY A 154 -16.11 10.05 4.11
N SER A 155 -15.36 9.03 3.69
CA SER A 155 -15.80 8.11 2.65
C SER A 155 -16.57 6.91 3.22
N PRO A 156 -17.72 6.51 2.62
CA PRO A 156 -18.44 5.31 3.02
C PRO A 156 -17.61 4.02 2.90
N LYS A 157 -16.74 3.92 1.90
CA LYS A 157 -15.85 2.77 1.71
C LYS A 157 -14.86 2.61 2.87
N ARG A 158 -14.38 3.71 3.44
CA ARG A 158 -13.53 3.69 4.64
C ARG A 158 -14.26 3.02 5.80
N GLU A 159 -15.47 3.45 6.09
CA GLU A 159 -16.27 2.92 7.20
C GLU A 159 -16.61 1.43 7.00
N GLU A 160 -16.87 1.03 5.77
CA GLU A 160 -17.09 -0.38 5.42
C GLU A 160 -15.82 -1.21 5.62
N MET A 161 -14.66 -0.72 5.17
CA MET A 161 -13.38 -1.39 5.35
C MET A 161 -13.04 -1.60 6.82
N LEU A 162 -13.20 -0.57 7.67
CA LEU A 162 -12.97 -0.66 9.11
C LEU A 162 -13.90 -1.68 9.78
N ARG A 163 -15.19 -1.70 9.45
CA ARG A 163 -16.11 -2.74 9.95
C ARG A 163 -15.67 -4.14 9.55
N ASN A 164 -15.16 -4.31 8.33
CA ASN A 164 -14.66 -5.60 7.87
C ASN A 164 -13.37 -6.03 8.58
N TYR A 165 -12.55 -5.10 9.06
CA TYR A 165 -11.36 -5.42 9.86
C TYR A 165 -11.72 -6.01 11.22
N ASP A 166 -12.83 -5.57 11.84
CA ASP A 166 -13.33 -6.11 13.11
C ASP A 166 -13.74 -7.60 13.01
N GLU A 167 -13.95 -8.11 11.78
CA GLU A 167 -14.35 -9.49 11.52
C GLU A 167 -13.16 -10.43 11.24
N ILE A 168 -11.94 -9.90 11.10
CA ILE A 168 -10.70 -10.64 10.77
C ILE A 168 -9.87 -10.89 12.01
#